data_804e531876397726d8284ac059a4ebde
#
_entry.id   804e531876397726d8284ac059a4ebde
#
_cell.length_a   1.000
_cell.length_b   1.000
_cell.length_c   1.000
_cell.angle_alpha   90.00
_cell.angle_beta   90.00
_cell.angle_gamma   90.00
#
_symmetry.space_group_name_H-M   'P 1'
#
loop_
_entity.id
_entity.type
_entity.pdbx_description
1 polymer ?
#
loop_
_entity_poly.entity_id
_entity_poly.type
_entity_poly.pdbx_seq_one_letter_code
_entity_poly.pdbx_strand_id
1 'polypeptide(L)'
;LRRTTVLRTAVSAGLLVSAATVGLTQTAAADAPLTTPTATRAPASSALLSAMQRDLGLTEKQATTRLSQETTARSVERTARTRAGSSYGGSWFDVKSGRLVVALTTMAAREAVESTGARVTLVKHSERQLDATMKRLDTLDAPAGVSSWHVDPRSSTVVVNVVSPHKDDNDVRAFVAQARKAGPVTVRQTGSAPSTFAAGTVGGDPYYTGNVRCSIGFSVYGGFVTAGHCGQAGAGVSGWDHSYIGNFQGSSFPDNDYAWVNVGSGWWTVPVVLGWGTVSDQLVRGSGEAPIGASICRSGSTSHWHCGNVLAKNETVNYSQGAVHQMTKTSVCAEPGDSGGSFISGDQAQGVTSGGWGNCSSGGETWYQPINEILNRYGLTLHTA
;
A
#
# COMPACT_ATOMS: atom_id res chain seq x y z
N LEU A 1 -47.10 -2.62 35.09
CA LEU A 1 -48.35 -2.05 34.60
C LEU A 1 -48.44 -2.15 33.08
N ARG A 2 -49.48 -2.93 32.69
CA ARG A 2 -50.19 -3.02 31.38
C ARG A 2 -49.46 -2.67 30.06
N ARG A 3 -49.28 -3.73 29.26
CA ARG A 3 -49.09 -3.79 27.83
C ARG A 3 -50.35 -3.29 27.11
N THR A 4 -50.21 -2.53 26.02
CA THR A 4 -51.23 -2.33 25.01
C THR A 4 -50.69 -2.64 23.64
N THR A 5 -51.20 -3.73 23.06
CA THR A 5 -50.97 -4.20 21.68
C THR A 5 -51.89 -3.42 20.75
N VAL A 6 -51.39 -2.80 19.70
CA VAL A 6 -52.20 -2.22 18.65
C VAL A 6 -52.12 -3.05 17.38
N LEU A 7 -53.22 -3.72 17.05
CA LEU A 7 -53.48 -4.45 15.83
C LEU A 7 -53.76 -3.45 14.70
N ARG A 8 -53.09 -3.52 13.57
CA ARG A 8 -53.51 -2.81 12.34
C ARG A 8 -53.87 -3.82 11.27
N THR A 9 -55.14 -3.78 10.90
CA THR A 9 -55.79 -4.52 9.83
C THR A 9 -55.34 -4.01 8.45
N ALA A 10 -55.01 -4.94 7.56
CA ALA A 10 -54.78 -4.70 6.15
C ALA A 10 -56.09 -4.74 5.39
N VAL A 11 -56.38 -3.68 4.62
CA VAL A 11 -57.48 -3.64 3.68
C VAL A 11 -56.91 -3.95 2.27
N SER A 12 -57.39 -5.04 1.67
CA SER A 12 -57.09 -5.43 0.30
C SER A 12 -58.14 -4.79 -0.64
N ALA A 13 -57.69 -3.91 -1.53
CA ALA A 13 -58.53 -3.41 -2.65
C ALA A 13 -58.12 -4.18 -3.92
N GLY A 14 -59.02 -5.03 -4.42
CA GLY A 14 -58.86 -5.70 -5.71
C GLY A 14 -59.23 -4.74 -6.86
N LEU A 15 -58.35 -4.65 -7.84
CA LEU A 15 -58.66 -4.05 -9.14
C LEU A 15 -58.68 -5.14 -10.22
N LEU A 16 -59.85 -5.39 -10.79
CA LEU A 16 -60.05 -6.16 -12.02
C LEU A 16 -59.59 -5.29 -13.22
N VAL A 17 -58.61 -5.78 -13.97
CA VAL A 17 -58.23 -5.22 -15.29
C VAL A 17 -58.49 -6.25 -16.37
N SER A 18 -59.35 -5.86 -17.28
CA SER A 18 -59.79 -6.63 -18.46
C SER A 18 -58.62 -6.86 -19.45
N ALA A 19 -58.47 -8.09 -19.91
CA ALA A 19 -57.51 -8.43 -20.92
C ALA A 19 -58.00 -7.98 -22.31
N ALA A 20 -57.26 -7.10 -22.96
CA ALA A 20 -57.34 -6.84 -24.40
C ALA A 20 -56.14 -7.49 -25.06
N THR A 21 -56.37 -8.56 -25.84
CA THR A 21 -55.35 -9.24 -26.64
C THR A 21 -55.07 -8.41 -27.90
N VAL A 22 -53.90 -7.76 -27.91
CA VAL A 22 -53.32 -7.22 -29.15
C VAL A 22 -52.18 -8.14 -29.56
N GLY A 23 -52.33 -8.81 -30.69
CA GLY A 23 -51.29 -9.63 -31.30
C GLY A 23 -50.09 -8.77 -31.76
N LEU A 24 -48.94 -8.94 -31.11
CA LEU A 24 -47.67 -8.40 -31.56
C LEU A 24 -46.82 -9.50 -32.16
N THR A 25 -46.60 -9.39 -33.47
CA THR A 25 -45.61 -10.19 -34.21
C THR A 25 -44.23 -9.89 -33.63
N GLN A 26 -43.61 -10.90 -32.99
CA GLN A 26 -42.22 -10.84 -32.55
C GLN A 26 -41.32 -10.94 -33.79
N THR A 27 -40.73 -9.81 -34.18
CA THR A 27 -39.51 -9.84 -34.98
C THR A 27 -38.34 -10.24 -34.05
N ALA A 28 -37.70 -11.34 -34.33
CA ALA A 28 -36.49 -11.78 -33.65
C ALA A 28 -35.40 -10.72 -33.86
N ALA A 29 -35.10 -9.94 -32.81
CA ALA A 29 -33.90 -9.12 -32.75
C ALA A 29 -32.72 -10.07 -32.51
N ALA A 30 -31.79 -10.11 -33.43
CA ALA A 30 -30.54 -10.82 -33.27
C ALA A 30 -29.79 -10.23 -32.06
N ASP A 31 -29.39 -11.11 -31.13
CA ASP A 31 -28.52 -10.77 -30.02
C ASP A 31 -27.22 -10.17 -30.55
N ALA A 32 -27.07 -8.86 -30.45
CA ALA A 32 -25.79 -8.23 -30.62
C ALA A 32 -24.92 -8.60 -29.41
N PRO A 33 -23.67 -9.06 -29.63
CA PRO A 33 -22.79 -9.38 -28.51
C PRO A 33 -22.58 -8.12 -27.66
N LEU A 34 -22.89 -8.22 -26.35
CA LEU A 34 -22.55 -7.22 -25.35
C LEU A 34 -21.03 -7.06 -25.33
N THR A 35 -20.54 -6.11 -26.11
CA THR A 35 -19.14 -5.67 -25.99
C THR A 35 -19.03 -4.96 -24.66
N THR A 36 -18.50 -5.64 -23.65
CA THR A 36 -18.03 -5.02 -22.42
C THR A 36 -17.08 -3.89 -22.81
N PRO A 37 -17.32 -2.65 -22.40
CA PRO A 37 -16.40 -1.57 -22.69
C PRO A 37 -15.07 -1.92 -22.01
N THR A 38 -14.05 -2.23 -22.81
CA THR A 38 -12.67 -2.30 -22.35
C THR A 38 -12.35 -0.90 -21.84
N ALA A 39 -12.29 -0.73 -20.52
CA ALA A 39 -11.91 0.53 -19.91
C ALA A 39 -10.53 0.90 -20.46
N THR A 40 -10.51 1.82 -21.44
CA THR A 40 -9.28 2.40 -21.96
C THR A 40 -8.64 3.18 -20.83
N ARG A 41 -7.60 2.61 -20.23
CA ARG A 41 -6.84 3.22 -19.16
C ARG A 41 -6.29 4.56 -19.67
N ALA A 42 -6.54 5.63 -18.91
CA ALA A 42 -5.93 6.93 -19.19
C ALA A 42 -4.39 6.78 -19.25
N PRO A 43 -3.73 7.40 -20.23
CA PRO A 43 -2.27 7.36 -20.31
C PRO A 43 -1.67 7.97 -19.03
N ALA A 44 -0.52 7.45 -18.61
CA ALA A 44 0.23 8.03 -17.49
C ALA A 44 0.52 9.52 -17.80
N SER A 45 0.38 10.39 -16.78
CA SER A 45 0.66 11.82 -16.99
C SER A 45 2.12 12.01 -17.41
N SER A 46 2.38 13.00 -18.28
CA SER A 46 3.74 13.34 -18.73
C SER A 46 4.69 13.55 -17.56
N ALA A 47 4.18 14.03 -16.49
CA ALA A 47 4.91 14.40 -15.31
C ALA A 47 5.23 13.20 -14.40
N LEU A 48 4.37 12.18 -14.29
CA LEU A 48 4.75 10.90 -13.70
C LEU A 48 5.92 10.27 -14.48
N LEU A 49 5.84 10.30 -15.80
CA LEU A 49 6.92 9.80 -16.66
C LEU A 49 8.22 10.57 -16.43
N SER A 50 8.15 11.90 -16.30
CA SER A 50 9.33 12.75 -16.01
C SER A 50 9.96 12.41 -14.65
N ALA A 51 9.15 12.19 -13.60
CA ALA A 51 9.67 11.78 -12.30
C ALA A 51 10.33 10.38 -12.37
N MET A 52 9.72 9.42 -13.07
CA MET A 52 10.32 8.10 -13.25
C MET A 52 11.64 8.17 -14.06
N GLN A 53 11.74 9.10 -15.02
CA GLN A 53 12.98 9.33 -15.74
C GLN A 53 14.08 9.85 -14.81
N ARG A 54 13.78 10.85 -14.01
CA ARG A 54 14.72 11.46 -13.06
C ARG A 54 15.19 10.46 -12.00
N ASP A 55 14.26 9.77 -11.36
CA ASP A 55 14.55 8.99 -10.15
C ASP A 55 14.96 7.55 -10.46
N LEU A 56 14.51 6.99 -11.59
CA LEU A 56 14.81 5.62 -12.00
C LEU A 56 15.79 5.54 -13.18
N GLY A 57 16.24 6.67 -13.72
CA GLY A 57 17.15 6.73 -14.88
C GLY A 57 16.54 6.16 -16.17
N LEU A 58 15.21 6.20 -16.32
CA LEU A 58 14.51 5.64 -17.48
C LEU A 58 14.32 6.68 -18.56
N THR A 59 14.25 6.26 -19.83
CA THR A 59 13.67 7.08 -20.87
C THR A 59 12.14 7.09 -20.75
N GLU A 60 11.45 8.08 -21.34
CA GLU A 60 9.98 8.15 -21.35
C GLU A 60 9.34 6.86 -21.89
N LYS A 61 9.89 6.32 -22.99
CA LYS A 61 9.45 5.05 -23.56
C LYS A 61 9.61 3.88 -22.58
N GLN A 62 10.74 3.83 -21.87
CA GLN A 62 10.97 2.79 -20.85
C GLN A 62 10.03 2.94 -19.67
N ALA A 63 9.78 4.15 -19.17
CA ALA A 63 8.83 4.41 -18.10
C ALA A 63 7.40 4.00 -18.47
N THR A 64 6.92 4.39 -19.67
CA THR A 64 5.61 3.99 -20.19
C THR A 64 5.48 2.48 -20.32
N THR A 65 6.50 1.83 -20.91
CA THR A 65 6.54 0.36 -21.05
C THR A 65 6.49 -0.31 -19.70
N ARG A 66 7.27 0.17 -18.73
CA ARG A 66 7.34 -0.38 -17.37
C ARG A 66 5.99 -0.29 -16.67
N LEU A 67 5.30 0.85 -16.68
CA LEU A 67 3.96 1.01 -16.10
C LEU A 67 2.93 0.04 -16.70
N SER A 68 3.01 -0.19 -18.01
CA SER A 68 2.16 -1.18 -18.69
C SER A 68 2.46 -2.61 -18.23
N GLN A 69 3.74 -2.97 -18.15
CA GLN A 69 4.20 -4.28 -17.69
C GLN A 69 3.82 -4.55 -16.23
N GLU A 70 4.00 -3.55 -15.33
CA GLU A 70 3.61 -3.65 -13.92
C GLU A 70 2.10 -3.79 -13.76
N THR A 71 1.30 -3.13 -14.60
CA THR A 71 -0.15 -3.31 -14.63
C THR A 71 -0.53 -4.73 -15.01
N THR A 72 0.12 -5.28 -16.03
CA THR A 72 -0.07 -6.68 -16.43
C THR A 72 0.34 -7.62 -15.29
N ALA A 73 1.49 -7.37 -14.65
CA ALA A 73 1.96 -8.17 -13.53
C ALA A 73 0.94 -8.21 -12.37
N ARG A 74 0.37 -7.05 -11.99
CA ARG A 74 -0.70 -6.97 -10.97
C ARG A 74 -1.96 -7.76 -11.35
N SER A 75 -2.39 -7.68 -12.60
CA SER A 75 -3.57 -8.42 -13.06
C SER A 75 -3.38 -9.95 -13.03
N VAL A 76 -2.15 -10.38 -13.29
CA VAL A 76 -1.76 -11.80 -13.34
C VAL A 76 -1.56 -12.38 -11.93
N GLU A 77 -1.08 -11.60 -10.96
CA GLU A 77 -0.61 -12.07 -9.65
C GLU A 77 -1.66 -12.89 -8.90
N ARG A 78 -2.89 -12.37 -8.78
CA ARG A 78 -3.97 -13.06 -8.05
C ARG A 78 -4.28 -14.44 -8.64
N THR A 79 -4.40 -14.53 -9.96
CA THR A 79 -4.69 -15.78 -10.64
C THR A 79 -3.53 -16.76 -10.54
N ALA A 80 -2.29 -16.27 -10.71
CA ALA A 80 -1.09 -17.07 -10.60
C ALA A 80 -0.91 -17.65 -9.18
N ARG A 81 -1.15 -16.83 -8.14
CA ARG A 81 -1.14 -17.25 -6.73
C ARG A 81 -2.18 -18.36 -6.47
N THR A 82 -3.40 -18.18 -6.95
CA THR A 82 -4.46 -19.21 -6.81
C THR A 82 -4.07 -20.52 -7.47
N ARG A 83 -3.48 -20.48 -8.67
CA ARG A 83 -3.04 -21.69 -9.40
C ARG A 83 -1.81 -22.35 -8.75
N ALA A 84 -0.94 -21.58 -8.12
CA ALA A 84 0.19 -22.11 -7.36
C ALA A 84 -0.24 -22.87 -6.10
N GLY A 85 -1.36 -22.46 -5.47
CA GLY A 85 -1.94 -23.13 -4.30
C GLY A 85 -0.93 -23.21 -3.14
N SER A 86 -0.81 -24.39 -2.54
CA SER A 86 0.09 -24.63 -1.40
C SER A 86 1.59 -24.56 -1.75
N SER A 87 1.94 -24.63 -3.03
CA SER A 87 3.33 -24.51 -3.50
C SER A 87 3.79 -23.08 -3.69
N TYR A 88 2.91 -22.09 -3.49
CA TYR A 88 3.24 -20.67 -3.63
C TYR A 88 4.34 -20.24 -2.64
N GLY A 89 5.46 -19.73 -3.17
CA GLY A 89 6.61 -19.25 -2.41
C GLY A 89 6.79 -17.74 -2.43
N GLY A 90 5.79 -17.01 -2.96
CA GLY A 90 5.82 -15.57 -3.15
C GLY A 90 5.96 -15.15 -4.61
N SER A 91 5.90 -13.85 -4.86
CA SER A 91 6.04 -13.29 -6.22
C SER A 91 6.75 -11.95 -6.21
N TRP A 92 7.26 -11.53 -7.37
CA TRP A 92 7.82 -10.20 -7.59
C TRP A 92 7.78 -9.82 -9.07
N PHE A 93 7.77 -8.52 -9.33
CA PHE A 93 7.99 -8.00 -10.66
C PHE A 93 9.49 -8.02 -11.00
N ASP A 94 9.84 -8.67 -12.08
CA ASP A 94 11.20 -8.68 -12.59
C ASP A 94 11.38 -7.59 -13.65
N VAL A 95 12.07 -6.54 -13.29
CA VAL A 95 12.31 -5.35 -14.13
C VAL A 95 13.01 -5.71 -15.45
N LYS A 96 13.91 -6.71 -15.43
CA LYS A 96 14.67 -7.09 -16.62
C LYS A 96 13.81 -7.76 -17.68
N SER A 97 12.91 -8.63 -17.26
CA SER A 97 11.99 -9.32 -18.18
C SER A 97 10.66 -8.60 -18.36
N GLY A 98 10.34 -7.61 -17.54
CA GLY A 98 9.05 -6.89 -17.54
C GLY A 98 7.86 -7.78 -17.15
N ARG A 99 8.08 -8.86 -16.39
CA ARG A 99 7.06 -9.87 -16.07
C ARG A 99 7.00 -10.17 -14.57
N LEU A 100 5.85 -10.66 -14.13
CA LEU A 100 5.72 -11.26 -12.81
C LEU A 100 6.51 -12.58 -12.76
N VAL A 101 7.32 -12.77 -11.72
CA VAL A 101 7.92 -14.05 -11.36
C VAL A 101 7.18 -14.60 -10.16
N VAL A 102 6.76 -15.85 -10.24
CA VAL A 102 6.12 -16.60 -9.15
C VAL A 102 7.05 -17.71 -8.71
N ALA A 103 7.38 -17.71 -7.43
CA ALA A 103 8.17 -18.75 -6.79
C ALA A 103 7.27 -19.95 -6.43
N LEU A 104 7.71 -21.15 -6.74
CA LEU A 104 7.04 -22.41 -6.39
C LEU A 104 7.99 -23.30 -5.58
N THR A 105 7.47 -24.00 -4.58
CA THR A 105 8.25 -25.01 -3.84
C THR A 105 8.31 -26.36 -4.55
N THR A 106 7.44 -26.58 -5.53
CA THR A 106 7.45 -27.73 -6.45
C THR A 106 7.03 -27.29 -7.84
N MET A 107 7.45 -27.99 -8.87
CA MET A 107 7.10 -27.65 -10.26
C MET A 107 5.74 -28.21 -10.70
N ALA A 108 4.98 -28.86 -9.82
CA ALA A 108 3.68 -29.47 -10.18
C ALA A 108 2.66 -28.45 -10.72
N ALA A 109 2.67 -27.19 -10.23
CA ALA A 109 1.79 -26.14 -10.67
C ALA A 109 2.39 -25.24 -11.78
N ARG A 110 3.58 -25.57 -12.30
CA ARG A 110 4.33 -24.71 -13.23
C ARG A 110 3.48 -24.29 -14.44
N GLU A 111 2.97 -25.24 -15.19
CA GLU A 111 2.20 -24.99 -16.42
C GLU A 111 0.96 -24.13 -16.13
N ALA A 112 0.23 -24.45 -15.07
CA ALA A 112 -0.93 -23.70 -14.65
C ALA A 112 -0.60 -22.25 -14.28
N VAL A 113 0.56 -21.99 -13.69
CA VAL A 113 1.02 -20.64 -13.35
C VAL A 113 1.54 -19.92 -14.59
N GLU A 114 2.36 -20.58 -15.43
CA GLU A 114 2.92 -19.98 -16.65
C GLU A 114 1.83 -19.61 -17.66
N SER A 115 0.73 -20.37 -17.71
CA SER A 115 -0.44 -20.04 -18.56
C SER A 115 -1.14 -18.73 -18.20
N THR A 116 -0.86 -18.15 -17.01
CA THR A 116 -1.36 -16.82 -16.65
C THR A 116 -0.52 -15.67 -17.22
N GLY A 117 0.64 -15.98 -17.80
CA GLY A 117 1.63 -15.00 -18.26
C GLY A 117 2.78 -14.75 -17.28
N ALA A 118 2.75 -15.32 -16.07
CA ALA A 118 3.85 -15.25 -15.12
C ALA A 118 5.05 -16.12 -15.57
N ARG A 119 6.23 -15.82 -15.03
CA ARG A 119 7.40 -16.72 -15.05
C ARG A 119 7.43 -17.52 -13.75
N VAL A 120 7.97 -18.72 -13.79
CA VAL A 120 8.11 -19.58 -12.61
C VAL A 120 9.57 -19.75 -12.23
N THR A 121 9.85 -19.79 -10.93
CA THR A 121 11.13 -20.21 -10.37
C THR A 121 10.93 -21.16 -9.21
N LEU A 122 11.90 -22.05 -8.97
CA LEU A 122 11.86 -23.00 -7.84
C LEU A 122 12.51 -22.36 -6.61
N VAL A 123 11.88 -22.53 -5.46
CA VAL A 123 12.38 -22.05 -4.16
C VAL A 123 12.22 -23.12 -3.08
N LYS A 124 12.88 -22.92 -1.94
CA LYS A 124 12.90 -23.93 -0.86
C LYS A 124 11.67 -23.87 0.05
N HIS A 125 11.15 -22.67 0.30
CA HIS A 125 10.11 -22.44 1.31
C HIS A 125 8.89 -21.79 0.70
N SER A 126 7.69 -22.22 1.13
CA SER A 126 6.44 -21.59 0.75
C SER A 126 6.25 -20.25 1.49
N GLU A 127 5.48 -19.34 0.92
CA GLU A 127 5.11 -18.09 1.58
C GLU A 127 4.55 -18.35 2.99
N ARG A 128 3.68 -19.35 3.16
CA ARG A 128 3.12 -19.72 4.46
C ARG A 128 4.19 -20.12 5.50
N GLN A 129 5.27 -20.78 5.08
CA GLN A 129 6.39 -21.11 5.97
C GLN A 129 7.17 -19.87 6.36
N LEU A 130 7.39 -18.96 5.41
CA LEU A 130 8.07 -17.69 5.66
C LEU A 130 7.24 -16.77 6.55
N ASP A 131 5.92 -16.67 6.31
CA ASP A 131 5.00 -15.91 7.17
C ASP A 131 4.95 -16.48 8.60
N ALA A 132 5.00 -17.81 8.74
CA ALA A 132 5.09 -18.42 10.07
C ALA A 132 6.40 -18.08 10.78
N THR A 133 7.50 -17.90 10.04
CA THR A 133 8.78 -17.41 10.57
C THR A 133 8.67 -15.94 10.96
N MET A 134 8.10 -15.08 10.11
CA MET A 134 7.82 -13.66 10.41
C MET A 134 7.06 -13.53 11.73
N LYS A 135 5.90 -14.20 11.85
CA LYS A 135 5.07 -14.16 13.08
C LYS A 135 5.82 -14.56 14.35
N ARG A 136 6.80 -15.45 14.26
CA ARG A 136 7.65 -15.79 15.42
C ARG A 136 8.67 -14.69 15.72
N LEU A 137 9.27 -14.07 14.68
CA LEU A 137 10.16 -12.94 14.86
C LEU A 137 9.44 -11.74 15.49
N ASP A 138 8.20 -11.49 15.06
CA ASP A 138 7.36 -10.39 15.56
C ASP A 138 7.04 -10.52 17.07
N THR A 139 7.24 -11.69 17.67
CA THR A 139 7.11 -11.91 19.12
C THR A 139 8.43 -11.73 19.91
N LEU A 140 9.53 -11.45 19.24
CA LEU A 140 10.83 -11.26 19.88
C LEU A 140 11.08 -9.78 20.18
N ASP A 141 11.66 -9.51 21.35
CA ASP A 141 12.15 -8.16 21.68
C ASP A 141 13.40 -7.86 20.83
N ALA A 142 13.25 -6.95 19.88
CA ALA A 142 14.33 -6.56 18.99
C ALA A 142 15.21 -5.47 19.61
N PRO A 143 16.55 -5.68 19.69
CA PRO A 143 17.47 -4.67 20.17
C PRO A 143 17.64 -3.54 19.15
N ALA A 144 18.11 -2.37 19.59
CA ALA A 144 18.28 -1.17 18.74
C ALA A 144 19.18 -1.40 17.51
N GLY A 145 20.07 -2.39 17.55
CA GLY A 145 20.89 -2.76 16.40
C GLY A 145 20.18 -3.61 15.33
N VAL A 146 18.94 -4.06 15.58
CA VAL A 146 18.10 -4.75 14.58
C VAL A 146 17.10 -3.75 14.03
N SER A 147 17.24 -3.39 12.75
CA SER A 147 16.47 -2.30 12.16
C SER A 147 15.12 -2.73 11.56
N SER A 148 15.06 -3.93 10.99
CA SER A 148 13.83 -4.46 10.37
C SER A 148 13.98 -5.92 9.97
N TRP A 149 12.87 -6.57 9.62
CA TRP A 149 12.87 -7.89 8.98
C TRP A 149 11.68 -8.04 8.03
N HIS A 150 11.86 -8.84 6.98
CA HIS A 150 10.85 -9.05 5.96
C HIS A 150 11.03 -10.40 5.24
N VAL A 151 9.98 -10.88 4.60
CA VAL A 151 10.07 -12.02 3.68
C VAL A 151 10.68 -11.55 2.36
N ASP A 152 11.77 -12.18 1.93
CA ASP A 152 12.29 -12.02 0.58
C ASP A 152 11.96 -13.28 -0.24
N PRO A 153 11.00 -13.21 -1.16
CA PRO A 153 10.61 -14.36 -1.97
C PRO A 153 11.71 -14.79 -2.95
N ARG A 154 12.66 -13.91 -3.30
CA ARG A 154 13.77 -14.22 -4.21
C ARG A 154 14.79 -15.14 -3.55
N SER A 155 15.16 -14.86 -2.33
CA SER A 155 16.05 -15.73 -1.53
C SER A 155 15.32 -16.86 -0.82
N SER A 156 13.98 -16.82 -0.79
CA SER A 156 13.12 -17.76 -0.04
C SER A 156 13.49 -17.82 1.44
N THR A 157 13.73 -16.65 2.05
CA THR A 157 14.09 -16.51 3.47
C THR A 157 13.43 -15.29 4.07
N VAL A 158 13.38 -15.23 5.40
CA VAL A 158 13.16 -13.96 6.12
C VAL A 158 14.51 -13.26 6.25
N VAL A 159 14.60 -12.04 5.74
CA VAL A 159 15.79 -11.19 5.85
C VAL A 159 15.68 -10.37 7.13
N VAL A 160 16.66 -10.45 8.00
CA VAL A 160 16.83 -9.59 9.19
C VAL A 160 17.89 -8.55 8.88
N ASN A 161 17.53 -7.29 8.93
CA ASN A 161 18.43 -6.16 8.72
C ASN A 161 19.06 -5.74 10.05
N VAL A 162 20.38 -5.69 10.08
CA VAL A 162 21.19 -5.33 11.26
C VAL A 162 22.01 -4.09 10.93
N VAL A 163 21.99 -3.09 11.80
CA VAL A 163 22.78 -1.87 11.65
C VAL A 163 24.26 -2.18 11.82
N SER A 164 25.07 -1.84 10.83
CA SER A 164 26.47 -2.27 10.73
C SER A 164 27.32 -2.03 11.98
N PRO A 165 27.26 -0.87 12.68
CA PRO A 165 27.98 -0.65 13.92
C PRO A 165 27.61 -1.63 15.04
N HIS A 166 26.39 -2.16 15.04
CA HIS A 166 25.83 -3.02 16.09
C HIS A 166 25.87 -4.51 15.78
N LYS A 167 26.39 -4.93 14.61
CA LYS A 167 26.35 -6.33 14.15
C LYS A 167 26.99 -7.34 15.11
N ASP A 168 27.96 -6.90 15.91
CA ASP A 168 28.71 -7.71 16.86
C ASP A 168 28.23 -7.56 18.31
N ASP A 169 27.20 -6.74 18.58
CA ASP A 169 26.62 -6.58 19.90
C ASP A 169 26.01 -7.89 20.39
N ASN A 170 26.12 -8.18 21.68
CA ASN A 170 25.70 -9.45 22.27
C ASN A 170 24.20 -9.70 22.13
N ASP A 171 23.38 -8.66 22.32
CA ASP A 171 21.92 -8.69 22.19
C ASP A 171 21.49 -8.89 20.73
N VAL A 172 22.16 -8.23 19.78
CA VAL A 172 21.92 -8.42 18.34
C VAL A 172 22.27 -9.86 17.92
N ARG A 173 23.39 -10.38 18.38
CA ARG A 173 23.76 -11.80 18.12
C ARG A 173 22.76 -12.77 18.73
N ALA A 174 22.28 -12.49 19.95
CA ALA A 174 21.26 -13.31 20.61
C ALA A 174 19.94 -13.30 19.84
N PHE A 175 19.48 -12.12 19.40
CA PHE A 175 18.28 -11.97 18.56
C PHE A 175 18.42 -12.76 17.25
N VAL A 176 19.52 -12.60 16.52
CA VAL A 176 19.79 -13.33 15.27
C VAL A 176 19.81 -14.84 15.49
N ALA A 177 20.37 -15.31 16.61
CA ALA A 177 20.36 -16.73 16.95
C ALA A 177 18.95 -17.26 17.20
N GLN A 178 18.10 -16.49 17.89
CA GLN A 178 16.67 -16.81 18.07
C GLN A 178 15.91 -16.79 16.75
N ALA A 179 16.13 -15.76 15.92
CA ALA A 179 15.52 -15.65 14.61
C ALA A 179 15.82 -16.88 13.72
N ARG A 180 17.07 -17.35 13.71
CA ARG A 180 17.47 -18.56 12.97
C ARG A 180 16.81 -19.85 13.51
N LYS A 181 16.47 -19.91 14.79
CA LYS A 181 15.69 -21.03 15.36
C LYS A 181 14.22 -20.96 14.96
N ALA A 182 13.71 -19.76 14.70
CA ALA A 182 12.32 -19.56 14.28
C ALA A 182 12.06 -20.04 12.83
N GLY A 183 13.08 -20.02 11.95
CA GLY A 183 12.95 -20.50 10.57
C GLY A 183 14.10 -20.09 9.66
N PRO A 184 13.89 -20.12 8.34
CA PRO A 184 14.90 -19.77 7.34
C PRO A 184 15.17 -18.25 7.35
N VAL A 185 16.25 -17.85 8.00
CA VAL A 185 16.65 -16.44 8.18
C VAL A 185 17.98 -16.15 7.52
N THR A 186 18.05 -15.04 6.78
CA THR A 186 19.26 -14.41 6.27
C THR A 186 19.48 -13.07 6.95
N VAL A 187 20.71 -12.74 7.32
CA VAL A 187 21.07 -11.45 7.90
C VAL A 187 21.67 -10.55 6.83
N ARG A 188 21.19 -9.31 6.75
CA ARG A 188 21.75 -8.26 5.90
C ARG A 188 22.19 -7.09 6.77
N GLN A 189 23.29 -6.45 6.42
CA GLN A 189 23.73 -5.24 7.09
C GLN A 189 23.17 -4.00 6.40
N THR A 190 22.81 -2.99 7.21
CA THR A 190 22.36 -1.66 6.77
C THR A 190 23.24 -0.58 7.40
N GLY A 191 23.37 0.57 6.75
CA GLY A 191 24.21 1.66 7.23
C GLY A 191 23.67 2.35 8.47
N SER A 192 22.36 2.48 8.57
CA SER A 192 21.67 3.25 9.62
C SER A 192 20.39 2.57 10.07
N ALA A 193 19.93 2.92 11.27
CA ALA A 193 18.60 2.59 11.75
C ALA A 193 17.55 3.50 11.10
N PRO A 194 16.32 3.01 10.87
CA PRO A 194 15.22 3.85 10.42
C PRO A 194 14.81 4.84 11.51
N SER A 195 14.30 5.99 11.09
CA SER A 195 13.70 6.99 11.96
C SER A 195 12.40 7.50 11.37
N THR A 196 11.51 8.00 12.23
CA THR A 196 10.25 8.62 11.77
C THR A 196 10.51 10.03 11.28
N PHE A 197 9.75 10.43 10.28
CA PHE A 197 9.70 11.80 9.79
C PHE A 197 8.35 12.42 10.16
N ALA A 198 8.23 13.73 10.18
CA ALA A 198 7.00 14.41 10.55
C ALA A 198 6.62 15.54 9.59
N ALA A 199 5.42 15.59 9.15
CA ALA A 199 4.60 16.66 8.54
C ALA A 199 3.77 16.42 7.27
N GLY A 200 2.62 17.03 7.05
CA GLY A 200 1.92 17.51 5.92
C GLY A 200 0.51 17.21 5.47
N THR A 201 -0.34 17.80 4.51
CA THR A 201 -1.78 17.63 4.15
C THR A 201 -2.20 17.41 2.71
N VAL A 202 -3.18 17.31 2.04
CA VAL A 202 -3.82 16.76 0.80
C VAL A 202 -2.86 15.80 0.12
N GLY A 203 -3.09 14.56 -0.16
CA GLY A 203 -2.13 13.67 -0.79
C GLY A 203 -0.70 14.26 -0.97
N GLY A 204 0.02 14.56 0.10
CA GLY A 204 1.30 15.28 0.11
C GLY A 204 1.34 16.69 0.71
N ASP A 205 0.23 17.35 0.94
CA ASP A 205 0.11 18.78 1.42
C ASP A 205 0.30 18.94 2.97
N PRO A 206 0.69 20.08 3.62
CA PRO A 206 0.93 20.19 5.07
C PRO A 206 -0.30 20.28 5.98
N TYR A 207 -0.38 19.48 7.08
CA TYR A 207 -1.27 19.71 8.20
C TYR A 207 -0.51 19.86 9.52
N TYR A 208 -1.14 20.41 10.52
CA TYR A 208 -0.54 20.67 11.84
C TYR A 208 -1.41 20.08 12.95
N THR A 209 -0.77 19.49 13.94
CA THR A 209 -1.41 19.00 15.17
C THR A 209 -0.50 19.28 16.35
N GLY A 210 -0.94 20.12 17.31
CA GLY A 210 -0.06 20.65 18.34
C GLY A 210 1.17 21.31 17.73
N ASN A 211 2.37 20.87 18.12
CA ASN A 211 3.65 21.34 17.58
C ASN A 211 4.21 20.46 16.45
N VAL A 212 3.42 19.52 15.97
CA VAL A 212 3.83 18.58 14.94
C VAL A 212 3.20 18.99 13.61
N ARG A 213 4.00 18.92 12.55
CA ARG A 213 3.54 19.06 11.17
C ARG A 213 3.60 17.70 10.48
N CYS A 214 2.52 17.13 9.96
CA CYS A 214 2.42 15.79 9.31
C CYS A 214 1.67 15.75 7.96
N SER A 215 1.91 14.78 7.06
CA SER A 215 1.38 14.69 5.68
C SER A 215 0.06 13.94 5.57
N ILE A 216 -0.91 14.41 4.78
CA ILE A 216 -2.04 13.61 4.32
C ILE A 216 -1.54 12.52 3.38
N GLY A 217 -1.94 11.29 3.65
CA GLY A 217 -1.76 10.20 2.71
C GLY A 217 -2.80 10.29 1.60
N PHE A 218 -4.00 9.91 1.89
CA PHE A 218 -5.08 9.86 0.90
C PHE A 218 -6.39 10.32 1.50
N SER A 219 -7.19 10.99 0.67
CA SER A 219 -8.58 11.29 0.99
C SER A 219 -9.41 10.00 1.04
N VAL A 220 -10.26 9.91 2.05
CA VAL A 220 -11.33 8.94 2.18
C VAL A 220 -12.64 9.68 2.32
N TYR A 221 -13.79 9.06 2.09
CA TYR A 221 -15.06 9.74 2.35
C TYR A 221 -15.18 10.10 3.82
N GLY A 222 -15.36 11.39 4.11
CA GLY A 222 -15.45 11.96 5.44
C GLY A 222 -14.12 12.33 6.11
N GLY A 223 -12.97 12.12 5.43
CA GLY A 223 -11.68 12.47 6.02
C GLY A 223 -10.46 12.12 5.19
N PHE A 224 -9.36 11.89 5.85
CA PHE A 224 -8.12 11.46 5.24
C PHE A 224 -7.32 10.51 6.14
N VAL A 225 -6.47 9.70 5.55
CA VAL A 225 -5.54 8.82 6.25
C VAL A 225 -4.14 9.43 6.29
N THR A 226 -3.39 9.11 7.34
CA THR A 226 -2.03 9.59 7.61
C THR A 226 -1.29 8.62 8.53
N ALA A 227 -0.06 8.95 8.97
CA ALA A 227 0.72 8.13 9.89
C ALA A 227 0.23 8.24 11.35
N GLY A 228 0.35 7.13 12.09
CA GLY A 228 -0.07 7.06 13.50
C GLY A 228 0.80 7.86 14.44
N HIS A 229 2.13 7.87 14.20
CA HIS A 229 3.08 8.65 15.02
C HIS A 229 2.86 10.17 14.96
N CYS A 230 2.04 10.65 14.03
CA CYS A 230 1.73 12.07 13.86
C CYS A 230 0.81 12.64 14.93
N GLY A 231 -0.09 11.83 15.49
CA GLY A 231 -1.02 12.31 16.50
C GLY A 231 -1.87 11.20 17.11
N GLN A 232 -2.48 11.52 18.24
CA GLN A 232 -3.34 10.57 18.98
C GLN A 232 -4.83 10.87 18.71
N ALA A 233 -5.68 9.86 18.89
CA ALA A 233 -7.13 10.01 18.80
C ALA A 233 -7.63 11.18 19.68
N GLY A 234 -8.48 12.03 19.10
CA GLY A 234 -9.00 13.25 19.71
C GLY A 234 -8.17 14.51 19.46
N ALA A 235 -6.90 14.41 19.03
CA ALA A 235 -6.07 15.58 18.74
C ALA A 235 -6.63 16.40 17.56
N GLY A 236 -6.64 17.73 17.71
CA GLY A 236 -7.09 18.65 16.66
C GLY A 236 -6.09 18.78 15.52
N VAL A 237 -6.60 18.98 14.30
CA VAL A 237 -5.81 19.10 13.09
C VAL A 237 -6.16 20.39 12.36
N SER A 238 -5.13 21.14 11.98
CA SER A 238 -5.25 22.34 11.13
C SER A 238 -4.53 22.15 9.80
N GLY A 239 -5.05 22.75 8.75
CA GLY A 239 -4.52 22.68 7.39
C GLY A 239 -3.28 23.55 7.16
N TRP A 240 -2.86 23.60 5.90
CA TRP A 240 -1.70 24.40 5.45
C TRP A 240 -1.85 25.90 5.74
N ASP A 241 -3.09 26.39 5.82
CA ASP A 241 -3.45 27.77 6.14
C ASP A 241 -3.73 27.99 7.64
N HIS A 242 -3.45 26.97 8.48
CA HIS A 242 -3.73 26.90 9.92
C HIS A 242 -5.22 26.95 10.27
N SER A 243 -6.14 26.89 9.31
CA SER A 243 -7.56 26.73 9.62
C SER A 243 -7.86 25.30 10.09
N TYR A 244 -8.83 25.15 10.98
CA TYR A 244 -9.18 23.88 11.58
C TYR A 244 -9.82 22.92 10.55
N ILE A 245 -9.32 21.68 10.46
CA ILE A 245 -9.84 20.61 9.58
C ILE A 245 -10.80 19.69 10.34
N GLY A 246 -10.35 19.17 11.49
CA GLY A 246 -11.03 18.13 12.25
C GLY A 246 -10.15 17.54 13.34
N ASN A 247 -10.44 16.30 13.74
CA ASN A 247 -9.69 15.58 14.77
C ASN A 247 -9.26 14.19 14.29
N PHE A 248 -8.18 13.67 14.85
CA PHE A 248 -7.87 12.25 14.77
C PHE A 248 -9.01 11.42 15.35
N GLN A 249 -9.60 10.55 14.54
CA GLN A 249 -10.66 9.63 14.95
C GLN A 249 -10.12 8.28 15.39
N GLY A 250 -8.93 7.92 14.91
CA GLY A 250 -8.19 6.73 15.29
C GLY A 250 -6.72 6.89 14.93
N SER A 251 -5.85 6.31 15.76
CA SER A 251 -4.41 6.30 15.58
C SER A 251 -3.83 5.03 16.20
N SER A 252 -2.82 4.45 15.58
CA SER A 252 -2.07 3.30 16.07
C SER A 252 -0.58 3.51 15.79
N PHE A 253 0.20 3.61 16.88
CA PHE A 253 1.65 3.67 16.87
C PHE A 253 2.18 3.44 18.31
N PRO A 254 3.25 2.61 18.53
CA PRO A 254 3.81 1.63 17.59
C PRO A 254 2.89 0.44 17.33
N ASP A 255 3.36 -0.70 16.91
CA ASP A 255 2.72 -1.89 16.33
C ASP A 255 2.29 -1.66 14.87
N ASN A 256 1.57 -0.59 14.61
CA ASN A 256 1.26 -0.06 13.27
C ASN A 256 1.72 1.40 13.21
N ASP A 257 1.67 2.00 12.02
CA ASP A 257 1.90 3.44 11.87
C ASP A 257 0.87 4.05 10.94
N TYR A 258 -0.39 4.09 11.41
CA TYR A 258 -1.49 4.68 10.67
C TYR A 258 -2.52 5.37 11.56
N ALA A 259 -3.18 6.35 10.99
CA ALA A 259 -4.27 7.08 11.60
C ALA A 259 -5.27 7.56 10.54
N TRP A 260 -6.45 8.00 10.99
CA TRP A 260 -7.35 8.75 10.14
C TRP A 260 -7.93 9.95 10.88
N VAL A 261 -8.16 11.02 10.12
CA VAL A 261 -8.67 12.31 10.59
C VAL A 261 -9.98 12.60 9.86
N ASN A 262 -11.03 13.00 10.60
CA ASN A 262 -12.25 13.47 9.97
C ASN A 262 -12.07 14.87 9.39
N VAL A 263 -12.83 15.17 8.35
CA VAL A 263 -12.88 16.49 7.72
C VAL A 263 -14.24 17.12 7.97
N GLY A 264 -14.25 18.35 8.49
CA GLY A 264 -15.44 19.13 8.77
C GLY A 264 -15.26 20.61 8.42
N SER A 265 -16.26 21.43 8.76
CA SER A 265 -16.19 22.90 8.82
C SER A 265 -15.52 23.61 7.63
N GLY A 266 -15.95 23.32 6.39
CA GLY A 266 -15.48 24.04 5.21
C GLY A 266 -14.32 23.39 4.46
N TRP A 267 -13.72 22.34 5.01
CA TRP A 267 -12.78 21.50 4.30
C TRP A 267 -13.51 20.38 3.54
N TRP A 268 -12.91 19.92 2.45
CA TRP A 268 -13.45 18.83 1.63
C TRP A 268 -12.35 17.86 1.19
N THR A 269 -12.75 16.66 0.83
CA THR A 269 -11.85 15.64 0.32
C THR A 269 -11.84 15.63 -1.21
N VAL A 270 -10.67 15.36 -1.81
CA VAL A 270 -10.52 15.19 -3.26
C VAL A 270 -9.66 13.97 -3.57
N PRO A 271 -9.92 13.24 -4.67
CA PRO A 271 -9.16 12.05 -5.03
C PRO A 271 -7.83 12.42 -5.73
N VAL A 272 -7.02 13.27 -5.10
CA VAL A 272 -5.82 13.87 -5.71
C VAL A 272 -4.61 13.72 -4.80
N VAL A 273 -3.47 13.44 -5.40
CA VAL A 273 -2.14 13.52 -4.78
C VAL A 273 -1.34 14.61 -5.48
N LEU A 274 -0.78 15.54 -4.72
CA LEU A 274 -0.03 16.68 -5.24
C LEU A 274 1.24 16.25 -5.97
N GLY A 275 1.43 16.80 -7.14
CA GLY A 275 2.63 16.66 -7.97
C GLY A 275 3.70 17.71 -7.68
N TRP A 276 3.42 18.73 -6.85
CA TRP A 276 4.32 19.80 -6.42
C TRP A 276 4.96 20.59 -7.58
N GLY A 277 4.31 20.65 -8.72
CA GLY A 277 4.88 21.26 -9.92
C GLY A 277 6.02 20.45 -10.57
N THR A 278 6.51 19.40 -9.89
CA THR A 278 7.44 18.42 -10.46
C THR A 278 6.72 17.52 -11.46
N VAL A 279 5.50 17.16 -11.12
CA VAL A 279 4.55 16.41 -11.95
C VAL A 279 3.18 17.08 -11.86
N SER A 280 2.28 16.79 -12.82
CA SER A 280 0.87 17.14 -12.64
C SER A 280 0.29 16.36 -11.47
N ASP A 281 -0.69 16.94 -10.77
CA ASP A 281 -1.39 16.25 -9.69
C ASP A 281 -1.97 14.92 -10.18
N GLN A 282 -1.84 13.89 -9.36
CA GLN A 282 -2.24 12.53 -9.72
C GLN A 282 -3.64 12.22 -9.20
N LEU A 283 -4.50 11.70 -10.06
CA LEU A 283 -5.82 11.20 -9.66
C LEU A 283 -5.68 9.80 -9.04
N VAL A 284 -6.32 9.62 -7.90
CA VAL A 284 -6.42 8.30 -7.24
C VAL A 284 -7.63 7.56 -7.82
N ARG A 285 -7.43 6.36 -8.37
CA ARG A 285 -8.50 5.56 -9.01
C ARG A 285 -8.69 4.19 -8.36
N GLY A 286 -7.92 3.88 -7.32
CA GLY A 286 -8.01 2.62 -6.60
C GLY A 286 -6.84 2.39 -5.67
N SER A 287 -6.75 1.18 -5.12
CA SER A 287 -5.71 0.76 -4.17
C SER A 287 -5.14 -0.63 -4.49
N GLY A 288 -5.06 -0.97 -5.78
CA GLY A 288 -4.39 -2.20 -6.22
C GLY A 288 -2.90 -2.17 -5.87
N GLU A 289 -2.46 -3.15 -5.07
CA GLU A 289 -1.10 -3.19 -4.54
C GLU A 289 -0.05 -3.41 -5.63
N ALA A 290 1.00 -2.62 -5.60
CA ALA A 290 2.17 -2.79 -6.45
C ALA A 290 3.03 -3.97 -5.97
N PRO A 291 3.50 -4.87 -6.86
CA PRO A 291 4.39 -5.97 -6.46
C PRO A 291 5.80 -5.47 -6.13
N ILE A 292 6.58 -6.30 -5.43
CA ILE A 292 8.01 -6.06 -5.21
C ILE A 292 8.71 -5.87 -6.57
N GLY A 293 9.56 -4.85 -6.66
CA GLY A 293 10.27 -4.44 -7.87
C GLY A 293 9.53 -3.41 -8.72
N ALA A 294 8.24 -3.16 -8.46
CA ALA A 294 7.45 -2.15 -9.18
C ALA A 294 7.89 -0.72 -8.86
N SER A 295 7.62 0.20 -9.79
CA SER A 295 7.81 1.64 -9.56
C SER A 295 6.78 2.16 -8.58
N ILE A 296 7.23 3.02 -7.70
CA ILE A 296 6.40 3.69 -6.72
C ILE A 296 6.89 5.12 -6.54
N CYS A 297 5.97 6.06 -6.39
CA CYS A 297 6.29 7.45 -6.11
C CYS A 297 5.70 7.88 -4.78
N ARG A 298 6.33 8.86 -4.15
CA ARG A 298 5.88 9.47 -2.92
C ARG A 298 5.65 10.96 -3.12
N SER A 299 4.57 11.46 -2.52
CA SER A 299 4.29 12.88 -2.36
C SER A 299 4.31 13.23 -0.87
N GLY A 300 5.03 14.28 -0.51
CA GLY A 300 5.13 14.78 0.86
C GLY A 300 5.54 16.24 0.89
N SER A 301 5.30 16.91 2.01
CA SER A 301 5.34 18.37 2.08
C SER A 301 6.74 18.97 2.23
N THR A 302 7.77 18.18 2.47
CA THR A 302 9.14 18.65 2.63
C THR A 302 9.96 18.43 1.37
N SER A 303 10.06 17.19 0.90
CA SER A 303 10.86 16.87 -0.27
C SER A 303 10.02 16.68 -1.54
N HIS A 304 8.70 16.87 -1.46
CA HIS A 304 7.76 16.90 -2.55
C HIS A 304 7.64 15.54 -3.27
N TRP A 305 7.88 15.45 -4.57
CA TRP A 305 7.62 14.27 -5.39
C TRP A 305 8.90 13.51 -5.72
N HIS A 306 9.02 12.29 -5.24
CA HIS A 306 10.13 11.38 -5.54
C HIS A 306 9.63 9.99 -5.89
N CYS A 307 10.37 9.28 -6.74
CA CYS A 307 10.05 7.93 -7.19
C CYS A 307 11.20 6.95 -6.93
N GLY A 308 10.84 5.68 -6.79
CA GLY A 308 11.77 4.57 -6.57
C GLY A 308 11.10 3.24 -6.88
N ASN A 309 11.49 2.20 -6.16
CA ASN A 309 10.99 0.85 -6.33
C ASN A 309 10.49 0.30 -5.00
N VAL A 310 9.48 -0.57 -5.05
CA VAL A 310 9.12 -1.44 -3.93
C VAL A 310 10.23 -2.47 -3.73
N LEU A 311 10.85 -2.49 -2.56
CA LEU A 311 11.97 -3.38 -2.24
C LEU A 311 11.53 -4.63 -1.49
N ALA A 312 10.63 -4.47 -0.50
CA ALA A 312 10.09 -5.56 0.31
C ALA A 312 8.67 -5.22 0.75
N LYS A 313 7.89 -6.25 1.10
CA LYS A 313 6.55 -6.14 1.69
C LYS A 313 6.49 -6.94 2.99
N ASN A 314 5.52 -6.63 3.83
CA ASN A 314 5.32 -7.30 5.11
C ASN A 314 6.60 -7.30 5.96
N GLU A 315 7.31 -6.16 5.98
CA GLU A 315 8.51 -5.97 6.79
C GLU A 315 8.13 -5.45 8.18
N THR A 316 8.79 -5.95 9.20
CA THR A 316 8.74 -5.37 10.54
C THR A 316 9.92 -4.40 10.69
N VAL A 317 9.61 -3.15 11.03
CA VAL A 317 10.58 -2.08 11.24
C VAL A 317 10.68 -1.77 12.72
N ASN A 318 11.88 -1.80 13.27
CA ASN A 318 12.12 -1.52 14.69
C ASN A 318 12.59 -0.06 14.87
N TYR A 319 11.65 0.83 15.19
CA TYR A 319 11.95 2.22 15.56
C TYR A 319 12.36 2.31 17.04
N SER A 320 12.95 3.44 17.45
CA SER A 320 13.26 3.69 18.86
C SER A 320 12.01 3.73 19.75
N GLN A 321 10.83 4.00 19.18
CA GLN A 321 9.55 4.02 19.85
C GLN A 321 8.88 2.63 19.95
N GLY A 322 9.36 1.65 19.19
CA GLY A 322 8.83 0.29 19.13
C GLY A 322 8.79 -0.27 17.72
N ALA A 323 8.47 -1.56 17.61
CA ALA A 323 8.32 -2.22 16.33
C ALA A 323 7.02 -1.79 15.63
N VAL A 324 7.08 -1.68 14.29
CA VAL A 324 5.94 -1.45 13.42
C VAL A 324 5.90 -2.56 12.37
N HIS A 325 4.76 -3.21 12.22
CA HIS A 325 4.60 -4.43 11.45
C HIS A 325 3.96 -4.17 10.08
N GLN A 326 4.07 -5.17 9.18
CA GLN A 326 3.41 -5.20 7.86
C GLN A 326 3.78 -4.06 6.92
N MET A 327 4.92 -3.42 7.15
CA MET A 327 5.41 -2.29 6.36
C MET A 327 5.84 -2.71 4.96
N THR A 328 5.73 -1.79 4.02
CA THR A 328 6.34 -1.91 2.70
C THR A 328 7.57 -1.01 2.60
N LYS A 329 8.69 -1.60 2.24
CA LYS A 329 9.99 -0.94 2.05
C LYS A 329 10.16 -0.47 0.62
N THR A 330 10.73 0.72 0.45
CA THR A 330 11.01 1.30 -0.87
C THR A 330 12.41 1.90 -0.95
N SER A 331 12.90 2.12 -2.17
CA SER A 331 14.09 2.92 -2.45
C SER A 331 13.79 4.41 -2.67
N VAL A 332 12.58 4.85 -2.34
CA VAL A 332 12.21 6.27 -2.40
C VAL A 332 12.86 6.98 -1.23
N CYS A 333 13.44 8.16 -1.47
CA CYS A 333 13.91 9.02 -0.38
C CYS A 333 12.76 9.74 0.31
N ALA A 334 12.98 10.16 1.56
CA ALA A 334 12.10 11.04 2.32
C ALA A 334 12.89 11.91 3.27
N GLU A 335 12.29 13.03 3.67
CA GLU A 335 12.85 13.98 4.62
C GLU A 335 11.93 14.12 5.84
N PRO A 336 12.44 14.61 7.00
CA PRO A 336 11.60 15.04 8.11
C PRO A 336 10.55 16.03 7.60
N GLY A 337 9.29 15.65 7.72
CA GLY A 337 8.24 16.41 7.11
C GLY A 337 7.42 15.68 6.05
N ASP A 338 7.82 14.51 5.61
CA ASP A 338 7.10 13.70 4.63
C ASP A 338 6.23 12.59 5.25
N SER A 339 6.29 12.40 6.59
CA SER A 339 5.50 11.40 7.32
C SER A 339 4.00 11.50 7.07
N GLY A 340 3.33 10.40 6.84
CA GLY A 340 1.92 10.32 6.48
C GLY A 340 1.65 10.55 4.99
N GLY A 341 2.59 11.13 4.23
CA GLY A 341 2.45 11.44 2.80
C GLY A 341 2.13 10.21 1.94
N SER A 342 1.60 10.48 0.76
CA SER A 342 1.07 9.45 -0.15
C SER A 342 2.17 8.65 -0.81
N PHE A 343 2.11 7.33 -0.73
CA PHE A 343 2.79 6.44 -1.67
C PHE A 343 1.81 5.97 -2.74
N ILE A 344 2.13 6.22 -4.01
CA ILE A 344 1.26 5.93 -5.16
C ILE A 344 2.04 5.20 -6.26
N SER A 345 1.41 4.21 -6.90
CA SER A 345 1.95 3.50 -8.06
C SER A 345 0.98 3.62 -9.23
N GLY A 346 1.34 4.42 -10.23
CA GLY A 346 0.40 4.85 -11.27
C GLY A 346 -0.72 5.68 -10.65
N ASP A 347 -1.96 5.22 -10.78
CA ASP A 347 -3.18 5.81 -10.20
C ASP A 347 -3.69 5.06 -8.95
N GLN A 348 -2.88 4.15 -8.39
CA GLN A 348 -3.26 3.28 -7.27
C GLN A 348 -2.59 3.73 -5.98
N ALA A 349 -3.39 4.07 -4.96
CA ALA A 349 -2.93 4.34 -3.60
C ALA A 349 -2.23 3.11 -3.03
N GLN A 350 -1.04 3.30 -2.45
CA GLN A 350 -0.25 2.20 -1.88
C GLN A 350 -0.19 2.25 -0.36
N GLY A 351 0.01 3.43 0.21
CA GLY A 351 0.10 3.58 1.66
C GLY A 351 0.55 4.97 2.11
N VAL A 352 0.77 5.09 3.41
CA VAL A 352 1.18 6.35 4.06
C VAL A 352 2.61 6.25 4.59
N THR A 353 3.42 7.28 4.34
CA THR A 353 4.83 7.34 4.75
C THR A 353 4.96 7.20 6.26
N SER A 354 5.75 6.25 6.72
CA SER A 354 6.08 6.06 8.13
C SER A 354 7.41 6.71 8.48
N GLY A 355 8.51 6.13 8.04
CA GLY A 355 9.84 6.61 8.34
C GLY A 355 10.89 5.96 7.44
N GLY A 356 12.16 6.29 7.68
CA GLY A 356 13.23 5.78 6.84
C GLY A 356 14.61 6.12 7.34
N TRP A 357 15.60 5.98 6.46
CA TRP A 357 16.96 6.47 6.65
C TRP A 357 17.49 7.07 5.36
N GLY A 358 18.52 7.92 5.48
CA GLY A 358 19.05 8.69 4.36
C GLY A 358 18.29 10.00 4.16
N ASN A 359 18.41 10.58 2.97
CA ASN A 359 17.76 11.82 2.57
C ASN A 359 17.65 11.92 1.05
N CYS A 360 16.98 12.95 0.52
CA CYS A 360 16.78 13.09 -0.93
C CYS A 360 18.00 13.66 -1.68
N SER A 361 19.07 14.03 -0.98
CA SER A 361 20.34 14.45 -1.61
C SER A 361 21.31 13.30 -1.81
N SER A 362 21.34 12.34 -0.88
CA SER A 362 22.28 11.19 -0.89
C SER A 362 21.61 9.84 -1.10
N GLY A 363 20.27 9.82 -1.24
CA GLY A 363 19.47 8.59 -1.31
C GLY A 363 19.15 8.02 0.06
N GLY A 364 18.28 7.01 0.08
CA GLY A 364 17.81 6.37 1.30
C GLY A 364 16.78 5.30 1.04
N GLU A 365 16.21 4.76 2.09
CA GLU A 365 15.10 3.82 2.05
C GLU A 365 13.98 4.33 2.96
N THR A 366 12.74 4.25 2.50
CA THR A 366 11.56 4.68 3.23
C THR A 366 10.55 3.56 3.32
N TRP A 367 9.88 3.45 4.46
CA TRP A 367 8.78 2.52 4.70
C TRP A 367 7.46 3.25 4.71
N TYR A 368 6.43 2.58 4.22
CA TYR A 368 5.04 3.03 4.33
C TYR A 368 4.13 1.94 4.90
N GLN A 369 3.07 2.35 5.62
CA GLN A 369 2.02 1.45 6.05
C GLN A 369 1.01 1.28 4.90
N PRO A 370 0.66 0.02 4.51
CA PRO A 370 -0.24 -0.23 3.39
C PRO A 370 -1.64 0.37 3.56
N ILE A 371 -2.16 0.99 2.50
CA ILE A 371 -3.46 1.69 2.52
C ILE A 371 -4.64 0.75 2.81
N ASN A 372 -4.64 -0.47 2.22
CA ASN A 372 -5.75 -1.40 2.36
C ASN A 372 -5.94 -1.89 3.79
N GLU A 373 -4.86 -2.01 4.55
CA GLU A 373 -4.89 -2.29 5.98
C GLU A 373 -5.61 -1.18 6.74
N ILE A 374 -5.27 0.08 6.47
CA ILE A 374 -5.86 1.26 7.10
C ILE A 374 -7.36 1.34 6.81
N LEU A 375 -7.74 1.19 5.53
CA LEU A 375 -9.13 1.20 5.09
C LEU A 375 -9.94 0.12 5.80
N ASN A 376 -9.41 -1.11 5.86
CA ASN A 376 -10.05 -2.23 6.54
C ASN A 376 -10.16 -2.01 8.06
N ARG A 377 -9.10 -1.50 8.69
CA ARG A 377 -9.05 -1.28 10.15
C ARG A 377 -10.11 -0.32 10.64
N TYR A 378 -10.36 0.75 9.87
CA TYR A 378 -11.29 1.81 10.25
C TYR A 378 -12.62 1.79 9.48
N GLY A 379 -12.83 0.82 8.59
CA GLY A 379 -14.04 0.74 7.77
C GLY A 379 -14.18 1.92 6.81
N LEU A 380 -13.07 2.42 6.27
CA LEU A 380 -13.05 3.59 5.41
C LEU A 380 -13.16 3.22 3.93
N THR A 381 -13.73 4.12 3.15
CA THR A 381 -13.79 4.02 1.70
C THR A 381 -12.88 5.07 1.08
N LEU A 382 -11.93 4.63 0.26
CA LEU A 382 -11.03 5.52 -0.47
C LEU A 382 -11.81 6.44 -1.40
N HIS A 383 -11.50 7.74 -1.37
CA HIS A 383 -12.07 8.69 -2.33
C HIS A 383 -11.32 8.52 -3.66
N THR A 384 -12.04 8.11 -4.70
CA THR A 384 -11.50 7.85 -6.05
C THR A 384 -12.12 8.75 -7.10
N ALA A 385 -11.37 9.01 -8.20
CA ALA A 385 -11.81 9.82 -9.35
C ALA A 385 -12.52 8.99 -10.42
#